data_d4cd5acf667843c5ca53ed79fa71afe7
#
_entry.id   d4cd5acf667843c5ca53ed79fa71afe7
#
_cell.length_a   1.000
_cell.length_b   1.000
_cell.length_c   1.000
_cell.angle_alpha   90.00
_cell.angle_beta   90.00
_cell.angle_gamma   90.00
#
_symmetry.space_group_name_H-M   'P 1'
#
loop_
_entity.id
_entity.type
_entity.pdbx_description
1 polymer ?
#
loop_
_entity_poly.entity_id
_entity_poly.type
_entity_poly.pdbx_seq_one_letter_code
_entity_poly.pdbx_strand_id
1 'polypeptide(L)'
;MQLKGKASQLLASAALWAGANAAFGITDNGDSYTIDAGSANPLAFTVSQSSCDITSIYYYGAELQYQSTGSHIGSGLGSATVSAIQDGDYIKVTCDAGTLTQYFVVHNGDSIIHMATYITAEPEIGEMRWIARLNNDYLPNEEPFGDVSTTGGGSVVEGSDVFLVDGETRSKFYSSERFIDDHRHCVAGGAYRVCMILNQYESSSGGPFHRDINSNNGGDYTALYWYMNSGHVQTEDFRMGLHGPYSMYFSRSGTPGTNIDTSFFANLDIQGYVAADGRGTVTGTASGADDSMDWVIHWFNDDAQYWTYTASDGSFTSPAMKPGTYTMKYYQGEFSVAETSVSVSAGSSTSQDISGSVTTGTTIFKIGEWDGTPTGFRNAENQLRMHPSDSRMSDWGPLTYTVGTSSLSDFPMAVFKSVNDPLTIVFTATADQTGAATLRIGTTLSFAGGRPQATVNDFTGDAPAAPTNLNSRGVTRGAYRGFGEVYDVALPEGTIVEGENTITISIISGSSGDTFLSPNVVFDCIELFQ
;
A
#
# COMPACT_ATOMS: atom_id res chain seq x y z
N MET A 1 10.40 -43.76 47.90
CA MET A 1 9.23 -43.73 47.03
C MET A 1 9.66 -42.98 45.77
N GLN A 2 9.92 -43.72 44.69
CA GLN A 2 10.58 -43.25 43.48
C GLN A 2 9.59 -42.56 42.56
N LEU A 3 9.88 -41.33 42.18
CA LEU A 3 9.22 -40.64 41.07
C LEU A 3 9.97 -40.92 39.78
N LYS A 4 9.35 -41.69 38.90
CA LYS A 4 9.84 -41.93 37.55
C LYS A 4 9.44 -40.75 36.66
N GLY A 5 10.41 -39.93 36.25
CA GLY A 5 10.25 -38.96 35.17
C GLY A 5 10.15 -39.67 33.82
N LYS A 6 9.10 -39.41 33.07
CA LYS A 6 9.03 -39.76 31.64
C LYS A 6 9.75 -38.68 30.84
N ALA A 7 10.91 -39.02 30.31
CA ALA A 7 11.54 -38.26 29.28
C ALA A 7 10.81 -38.54 27.93
N SER A 8 10.11 -37.57 27.41
CA SER A 8 9.63 -37.58 26.02
C SER A 8 10.82 -37.30 25.12
N GLN A 9 11.24 -38.30 24.38
CA GLN A 9 12.18 -38.12 23.27
C GLN A 9 11.45 -37.44 22.12
N LEU A 10 11.69 -36.15 21.93
CA LEU A 10 11.48 -35.49 20.65
C LEU A 10 12.59 -36.01 19.71
N LEU A 11 12.24 -36.91 18.82
CA LEU A 11 13.04 -37.23 17.66
C LEU A 11 12.93 -36.04 16.69
N ALA A 12 13.91 -35.14 16.80
CA ALA A 12 14.17 -34.20 15.74
C ALA A 12 14.76 -35.01 14.57
N SER A 13 13.97 -35.19 13.52
CA SER A 13 14.48 -35.64 12.22
C SER A 13 15.26 -34.48 11.57
N ALA A 14 16.48 -34.25 12.04
CA ALA A 14 17.47 -33.50 11.30
C ALA A 14 17.82 -34.32 10.07
N ALA A 15 17.16 -34.06 8.95
CA ALA A 15 17.62 -34.53 7.66
C ALA A 15 19.01 -33.92 7.45
N LEU A 16 20.03 -34.77 7.46
CA LEU A 16 21.40 -34.44 7.12
C LEU A 16 21.46 -34.06 5.63
N TRP A 17 21.27 -32.78 5.32
CA TRP A 17 21.65 -32.20 4.05
C TRP A 17 23.17 -31.97 4.05
N ALA A 18 23.94 -33.05 4.02
CA ALA A 18 25.37 -32.99 3.74
C ALA A 18 25.52 -32.71 2.24
N GLY A 19 26.07 -31.56 1.90
CA GLY A 19 26.71 -31.11 0.67
C GLY A 19 26.82 -32.08 -0.53
N ALA A 20 25.73 -32.67 -0.99
CA ALA A 20 25.60 -33.28 -2.29
C ALA A 20 24.96 -32.24 -3.22
N ASN A 21 25.48 -32.12 -4.44
CA ASN A 21 24.84 -31.33 -5.51
C ASN A 21 23.39 -31.81 -5.66
N ALA A 22 22.47 -31.13 -4.99
CA ALA A 22 21.07 -31.45 -5.11
C ALA A 22 20.64 -31.16 -6.57
N ALA A 23 19.98 -32.13 -7.18
CA ALA A 23 19.52 -31.99 -8.55
C ALA A 23 18.16 -31.28 -8.57
N PHE A 24 17.96 -30.41 -9.54
CA PHE A 24 16.65 -29.83 -9.80
C PHE A 24 15.57 -30.91 -9.84
N GLY A 25 14.53 -30.77 -9.02
CA GLY A 25 13.50 -31.79 -8.95
C GLY A 25 12.50 -31.67 -7.78
N ILE A 26 11.60 -32.64 -7.75
CA ILE A 26 10.56 -32.80 -6.74
C ILE A 26 10.86 -34.08 -5.94
N THR A 27 10.78 -33.95 -4.61
CA THR A 27 10.73 -35.13 -3.72
C THR A 27 9.38 -35.20 -3.06
N ASP A 28 8.64 -36.26 -3.26
CA ASP A 28 7.39 -36.55 -2.56
C ASP A 28 7.70 -37.27 -1.24
N ASN A 29 7.38 -36.62 -0.12
CA ASN A 29 7.59 -37.15 1.22
C ASN A 29 6.34 -37.84 1.79
N GLY A 30 5.24 -37.86 1.02
CA GLY A 30 3.96 -38.44 1.39
C GLY A 30 2.99 -37.44 2.05
N ASP A 31 3.49 -36.49 2.84
CA ASP A 31 2.71 -35.41 3.46
C ASP A 31 3.12 -34.02 2.97
N SER A 32 4.20 -33.94 2.22
CA SER A 32 4.77 -32.71 1.70
C SER A 32 5.55 -32.95 0.39
N TYR A 33 5.69 -31.90 -0.40
CA TYR A 33 6.62 -31.87 -1.53
C TYR A 33 7.83 -30.99 -1.18
N THR A 34 9.03 -31.55 -1.33
CA THR A 34 10.27 -30.76 -1.32
C THR A 34 10.65 -30.44 -2.75
N ILE A 35 10.79 -29.16 -3.05
CA ILE A 35 11.16 -28.59 -4.34
C ILE A 35 12.60 -28.12 -4.25
N ASP A 36 13.48 -28.63 -5.11
CA ASP A 36 14.88 -28.23 -5.22
C ASP A 36 15.09 -27.43 -6.51
N ALA A 37 15.57 -26.19 -6.39
CA ALA A 37 15.81 -25.30 -7.53
C ALA A 37 17.12 -25.61 -8.29
N GLY A 38 17.88 -26.63 -7.86
CA GLY A 38 19.11 -27.07 -8.51
C GLY A 38 20.38 -26.48 -7.90
N SER A 39 21.49 -27.10 -8.22
CA SER A 39 22.79 -26.84 -7.56
C SER A 39 23.45 -25.51 -7.89
N ALA A 40 23.05 -24.86 -8.98
CA ALA A 40 23.59 -23.54 -9.37
C ALA A 40 23.21 -22.45 -8.38
N ASN A 41 22.00 -22.56 -7.77
CA ASN A 41 21.49 -21.69 -6.73
C ASN A 41 20.75 -22.55 -5.70
N PRO A 42 21.40 -22.95 -4.60
CA PRO A 42 20.87 -23.95 -3.67
C PRO A 42 19.73 -23.36 -2.81
N LEU A 43 18.57 -23.23 -3.44
CA LEU A 43 17.28 -22.96 -2.82
C LEU A 43 16.46 -24.26 -2.85
N ALA A 44 15.98 -24.68 -1.71
CA ALA A 44 14.98 -25.73 -1.60
C ALA A 44 13.88 -25.30 -0.64
N PHE A 45 12.62 -25.64 -0.94
CA PHE A 45 11.52 -25.36 -0.03
C PHE A 45 10.54 -26.53 0.01
N THR A 46 9.82 -26.63 1.12
CA THR A 46 8.87 -27.71 1.35
C THR A 46 7.47 -27.16 1.48
N VAL A 47 6.52 -27.73 0.71
CA VAL A 47 5.11 -27.38 0.69
C VAL A 47 4.29 -28.53 1.28
N SER A 48 3.44 -28.25 2.26
CA SER A 48 2.50 -29.20 2.83
C SER A 48 1.46 -29.65 1.79
N GLN A 49 1.29 -30.96 1.63
CA GLN A 49 0.29 -31.51 0.70
C GLN A 49 -1.16 -31.35 1.18
N SER A 50 -1.37 -30.96 2.44
CA SER A 50 -2.71 -30.80 3.01
C SER A 50 -3.14 -29.34 3.17
N SER A 51 -2.21 -28.41 3.44
CA SER A 51 -2.52 -26.99 3.73
C SER A 51 -1.94 -26.00 2.72
N CYS A 52 -1.03 -26.47 1.83
CA CYS A 52 -0.27 -25.58 0.93
C CYS A 52 0.73 -24.64 1.63
N ASP A 53 0.88 -24.74 2.93
CA ASP A 53 1.86 -23.91 3.64
C ASP A 53 3.29 -24.27 3.21
N ILE A 54 4.12 -23.25 3.02
CA ILE A 54 5.57 -23.46 2.94
C ILE A 54 6.05 -23.65 4.39
N THR A 55 6.60 -24.83 4.68
CA THR A 55 7.02 -25.25 6.02
C THR A 55 8.53 -25.24 6.22
N SER A 56 9.31 -25.15 5.13
CA SER A 56 10.77 -25.02 5.14
C SER A 56 11.22 -24.21 3.93
N ILE A 57 12.21 -23.37 4.12
CA ILE A 57 12.93 -22.64 3.06
C ILE A 57 14.41 -22.73 3.36
N TYR A 58 15.09 -23.63 2.70
CA TYR A 58 16.51 -23.87 2.90
C TYR A 58 17.32 -23.17 1.81
N TYR A 59 18.22 -22.27 2.19
CA TYR A 59 19.01 -21.48 1.27
C TYR A 59 20.46 -21.38 1.74
N TYR A 60 21.41 -21.86 0.96
CA TYR A 60 22.85 -21.90 1.30
C TYR A 60 23.16 -22.39 2.72
N GLY A 61 22.51 -23.44 3.17
CA GLY A 61 22.78 -24.06 4.46
C GLY A 61 22.02 -23.44 5.64
N ALA A 62 21.16 -22.46 5.42
CA ALA A 62 20.32 -21.85 6.43
C ALA A 62 18.84 -22.17 6.24
N GLU A 63 18.13 -22.50 7.32
CA GLU A 63 16.68 -22.60 7.34
C GLU A 63 16.09 -21.20 7.58
N LEU A 64 15.57 -20.60 6.51
CA LEU A 64 15.03 -19.24 6.53
C LEU A 64 13.55 -19.17 6.89
N GLN A 65 12.83 -20.30 6.89
CA GLN A 65 11.45 -20.36 7.33
C GLN A 65 11.38 -20.42 8.86
N TYR A 66 10.46 -19.66 9.46
CA TYR A 66 10.11 -19.81 10.87
C TYR A 66 9.37 -21.14 11.09
N GLN A 67 9.93 -22.01 11.95
CA GLN A 67 9.52 -23.41 12.03
C GLN A 67 8.18 -23.65 12.76
N SER A 68 7.71 -22.69 13.58
CA SER A 68 6.47 -22.87 14.34
C SER A 68 5.22 -22.52 13.54
N THR A 69 5.36 -21.76 12.45
CA THR A 69 4.23 -21.34 11.60
C THR A 69 4.71 -21.19 10.16
N GLY A 70 4.02 -21.83 9.22
CA GLY A 70 4.35 -21.78 7.80
C GLY A 70 4.08 -20.41 7.15
N SER A 71 4.63 -20.24 5.95
CA SER A 71 4.31 -19.12 5.05
C SER A 71 3.16 -19.52 4.13
N HIS A 72 2.19 -18.60 3.91
CA HIS A 72 0.97 -18.95 3.18
C HIS A 72 0.22 -17.73 2.59
N ILE A 73 -0.76 -18.02 1.76
CA ILE A 73 -1.75 -17.06 1.28
C ILE A 73 -2.88 -16.86 2.31
N GLY A 74 -3.36 -15.63 2.45
CA GLY A 74 -4.40 -15.27 3.41
C GLY A 74 -3.99 -15.51 4.86
N SER A 75 -4.76 -16.26 5.60
CA SER A 75 -4.47 -16.76 6.94
C SER A 75 -4.21 -18.28 6.96
N GLY A 76 -3.80 -18.83 5.80
CA GLY A 76 -3.71 -20.26 5.51
C GLY A 76 -4.97 -20.79 4.83
N LEU A 77 -4.82 -21.74 3.93
CA LEU A 77 -5.95 -22.32 3.20
C LEU A 77 -6.77 -23.31 4.04
N GLY A 78 -6.23 -23.70 5.21
CA GLY A 78 -6.85 -24.74 6.05
C GLY A 78 -6.73 -26.12 5.43
N SER A 79 -7.31 -26.35 4.26
CA SER A 79 -7.14 -27.56 3.48
C SER A 79 -7.09 -27.24 1.98
N ALA A 80 -6.22 -27.94 1.25
CA ALA A 80 -6.07 -27.79 -0.19
C ALA A 80 -5.74 -29.16 -0.84
N THR A 81 -6.10 -29.32 -2.09
CA THR A 81 -5.58 -30.41 -2.93
C THR A 81 -4.29 -29.91 -3.57
N VAL A 82 -3.16 -30.49 -3.17
CA VAL A 82 -1.84 -30.04 -3.62
C VAL A 82 -1.22 -31.04 -4.58
N SER A 83 -0.72 -30.55 -5.69
CA SER A 83 0.03 -31.35 -6.68
C SER A 83 1.29 -30.63 -7.11
N ALA A 84 2.31 -31.39 -7.50
CA ALA A 84 3.57 -30.85 -8.00
C ALA A 84 3.95 -31.58 -9.30
N ILE A 85 4.32 -30.81 -10.32
CA ILE A 85 4.75 -31.34 -11.62
C ILE A 85 6.05 -30.67 -12.04
N GLN A 86 6.91 -31.44 -12.69
CA GLN A 86 8.08 -30.92 -13.37
C GLN A 86 7.86 -30.98 -14.88
N ASP A 87 8.05 -29.85 -15.55
CA ASP A 87 7.97 -29.72 -16.99
C ASP A 87 9.23 -29.01 -17.50
N GLY A 88 10.15 -29.79 -18.08
CA GLY A 88 11.45 -29.30 -18.50
C GLY A 88 12.24 -28.66 -17.36
N ASP A 89 12.60 -27.39 -17.52
CA ASP A 89 13.33 -26.60 -16.53
C ASP A 89 12.42 -25.88 -15.52
N TYR A 90 11.13 -26.22 -15.45
CA TYR A 90 10.19 -25.64 -14.51
C TYR A 90 9.57 -26.69 -13.60
N ILE A 91 9.35 -26.31 -12.36
CA ILE A 91 8.51 -27.05 -11.41
C ILE A 91 7.34 -26.16 -11.02
N LYS A 92 6.12 -26.67 -11.16
CA LYS A 92 4.90 -26.02 -10.72
C LYS A 92 4.24 -26.82 -9.60
N VAL A 93 3.98 -26.15 -8.47
CA VAL A 93 3.10 -26.64 -7.41
C VAL A 93 1.78 -25.92 -7.54
N THR A 94 0.70 -26.68 -7.54
CA THR A 94 -0.69 -26.16 -7.58
C THR A 94 -1.41 -26.57 -6.31
N CYS A 95 -1.98 -25.60 -5.61
CA CYS A 95 -2.79 -25.81 -4.41
C CYS A 95 -4.20 -25.33 -4.70
N ASP A 96 -5.14 -26.26 -4.87
CA ASP A 96 -6.54 -25.99 -5.12
C ASP A 96 -7.32 -26.05 -3.80
N ALA A 97 -7.91 -24.94 -3.39
CA ALA A 97 -8.81 -24.80 -2.24
C ALA A 97 -10.24 -24.41 -2.67
N GLY A 98 -10.65 -24.75 -3.90
CA GLY A 98 -11.97 -24.49 -4.45
C GLY A 98 -12.12 -23.10 -5.05
N THR A 99 -12.40 -22.08 -4.26
CA THR A 99 -12.53 -20.68 -4.75
C THR A 99 -11.20 -19.96 -4.88
N LEU A 100 -10.12 -20.55 -4.38
CA LEU A 100 -8.75 -20.00 -4.45
C LEU A 100 -7.79 -21.10 -4.90
N THR A 101 -6.93 -20.78 -5.86
CA THR A 101 -5.80 -21.61 -6.28
C THR A 101 -4.51 -20.84 -6.12
N GLN A 102 -3.58 -21.38 -5.31
CA GLN A 102 -2.24 -20.84 -5.16
C GLN A 102 -1.26 -21.62 -6.03
N TYR A 103 -0.39 -20.91 -6.75
CA TYR A 103 0.69 -21.47 -7.56
C TYR A 103 2.06 -21.09 -7.00
N PHE A 104 2.98 -22.06 -6.97
CA PHE A 104 4.40 -21.83 -6.80
C PHE A 104 5.13 -22.37 -8.03
N VAL A 105 6.01 -21.58 -8.61
CA VAL A 105 6.79 -21.98 -9.78
C VAL A 105 8.26 -21.69 -9.55
N VAL A 106 9.12 -22.63 -9.91
CA VAL A 106 10.58 -22.52 -9.82
C VAL A 106 11.19 -22.86 -11.16
N HIS A 107 12.14 -22.04 -11.59
CA HIS A 107 12.98 -22.30 -12.76
C HIS A 107 14.32 -22.90 -12.30
N ASN A 108 14.82 -23.86 -13.05
CA ASN A 108 16.08 -24.57 -12.76
C ASN A 108 17.25 -23.59 -12.66
N GLY A 109 17.89 -23.57 -11.50
CA GLY A 109 19.07 -22.76 -11.23
C GLY A 109 18.76 -21.35 -10.70
N ASP A 110 17.50 -20.97 -10.53
CA ASP A 110 17.13 -19.65 -9.98
C ASP A 110 16.86 -19.71 -8.47
N SER A 111 17.22 -18.64 -7.76
CA SER A 111 16.91 -18.48 -6.33
C SER A 111 15.59 -17.73 -6.16
N ILE A 112 14.55 -18.13 -6.87
CA ILE A 112 13.27 -17.42 -6.91
C ILE A 112 12.13 -18.44 -6.76
N ILE A 113 11.18 -18.12 -5.88
CA ILE A 113 9.87 -18.76 -5.85
C ILE A 113 8.91 -17.78 -6.50
N HIS A 114 8.53 -18.03 -7.75
CA HIS A 114 7.48 -17.29 -8.43
C HIS A 114 6.12 -17.78 -7.96
N MET A 115 5.19 -16.87 -7.80
CA MET A 115 3.88 -17.15 -7.23
C MET A 115 2.77 -16.47 -8.04
N ALA A 116 1.58 -17.04 -7.97
CA ALA A 116 0.34 -16.42 -8.43
C ALA A 116 -0.84 -17.00 -7.65
N THR A 117 -1.85 -16.17 -7.45
CA THR A 117 -3.07 -16.55 -6.72
C THR A 117 -4.28 -16.30 -7.62
N TYR A 118 -5.04 -17.33 -7.93
CA TYR A 118 -6.29 -17.20 -8.69
C TYR A 118 -7.50 -17.31 -7.77
N ILE A 119 -8.45 -16.39 -7.87
CA ILE A 119 -9.67 -16.40 -7.05
C ILE A 119 -10.93 -16.29 -7.92
N THR A 120 -12.00 -16.97 -7.48
CA THR A 120 -13.35 -16.88 -8.07
C THR A 120 -14.39 -16.32 -7.10
N ALA A 121 -14.00 -16.09 -5.85
CA ALA A 121 -14.82 -15.46 -4.82
C ALA A 121 -13.92 -14.72 -3.82
N GLU A 122 -14.44 -13.69 -3.18
CA GLU A 122 -13.79 -12.97 -2.10
C GLU A 122 -13.55 -13.92 -0.91
N PRO A 123 -12.34 -13.94 -0.32
CA PRO A 123 -12.06 -14.70 0.89
C PRO A 123 -12.94 -14.25 2.07
N GLU A 124 -13.39 -15.18 2.90
CA GLU A 124 -14.28 -14.91 4.05
C GLU A 124 -13.75 -13.84 5.01
N ILE A 125 -12.44 -13.74 5.16
CA ILE A 125 -11.80 -12.75 6.07
C ILE A 125 -11.64 -11.36 5.44
N GLY A 126 -12.07 -11.14 4.20
CA GLY A 126 -11.96 -9.86 3.52
C GLY A 126 -10.52 -9.37 3.30
N GLU A 127 -9.54 -10.25 3.38
CA GLU A 127 -8.13 -9.98 3.11
C GLU A 127 -7.55 -11.06 2.21
N MET A 128 -6.80 -10.64 1.19
CA MET A 128 -5.96 -11.53 0.42
C MET A 128 -4.54 -11.00 0.39
N ARG A 129 -3.65 -11.75 1.04
CA ARG A 129 -2.23 -11.40 1.14
C ARG A 129 -1.36 -12.63 1.08
N TRP A 130 -0.19 -12.51 0.51
CA TRP A 130 0.91 -13.43 0.79
C TRP A 130 1.60 -13.01 2.08
N ILE A 131 1.90 -13.97 2.96
CA ILE A 131 2.70 -13.76 4.16
C ILE A 131 3.80 -14.81 4.25
N ALA A 132 5.06 -14.38 4.13
CA ALA A 132 6.20 -15.18 4.49
C ALA A 132 6.57 -14.92 5.95
N ARG A 133 6.73 -15.99 6.73
CA ARG A 133 7.22 -15.91 8.12
C ARG A 133 8.65 -16.41 8.16
N LEU A 134 9.57 -15.48 8.24
CA LEU A 134 10.99 -15.76 8.06
C LEU A 134 11.72 -15.78 9.40
N ASN A 135 12.72 -16.63 9.49
CA ASN A 135 13.51 -16.84 10.69
C ASN A 135 14.28 -15.56 11.06
N ASN A 136 13.93 -14.99 12.20
CA ASN A 136 14.49 -13.73 12.71
C ASN A 136 15.99 -13.82 13.04
N ASP A 137 16.54 -15.01 13.32
CA ASP A 137 17.97 -15.21 13.53
C ASP A 137 18.81 -14.91 12.26
N TYR A 138 18.21 -15.09 11.08
CA TYR A 138 18.87 -14.86 9.79
C TYR A 138 18.42 -13.57 9.10
N LEU A 139 17.19 -13.11 9.34
CA LEU A 139 16.54 -12.02 8.61
C LEU A 139 15.87 -11.00 9.55
N PRO A 140 16.61 -10.38 10.48
CA PRO A 140 16.03 -9.48 11.49
C PRO A 140 15.70 -8.08 10.97
N ASN A 141 16.29 -7.63 9.85
CA ASN A 141 16.22 -6.25 9.40
C ASN A 141 15.18 -6.09 8.28
N GLU A 142 14.36 -5.07 8.40
CA GLU A 142 13.32 -4.70 7.45
C GLU A 142 13.82 -3.60 6.52
N GLU A 143 13.47 -3.66 5.24
CA GLU A 143 13.88 -2.71 4.20
C GLU A 143 12.67 -2.30 3.35
N PRO A 144 12.54 -1.00 2.93
CA PRO A 144 13.58 0.05 3.00
C PRO A 144 13.58 0.88 4.29
N PHE A 145 12.55 0.82 5.14
CA PHE A 145 12.35 1.81 6.21
C PHE A 145 12.98 1.42 7.56
N GLY A 146 13.62 0.27 7.63
CA GLY A 146 14.30 -0.19 8.84
C GLY A 146 13.32 -0.60 9.94
N ASP A 147 13.68 -0.34 11.18
CA ASP A 147 12.99 -0.86 12.36
C ASP A 147 11.69 -0.13 12.76
N VAL A 148 11.20 0.81 11.94
CA VAL A 148 9.91 1.51 12.19
C VAL A 148 8.71 0.55 12.25
N SER A 149 8.83 -0.64 11.67
CA SER A 149 7.85 -1.72 11.72
C SER A 149 8.24 -2.88 12.64
N THR A 150 9.33 -2.75 13.42
CA THR A 150 9.73 -3.74 14.44
C THR A 150 8.93 -3.53 15.71
N THR A 151 7.92 -4.36 15.95
CA THR A 151 6.97 -4.23 17.07
C THR A 151 7.25 -5.17 18.24
N GLY A 152 8.21 -6.08 18.09
CA GLY A 152 8.57 -7.08 19.10
C GLY A 152 8.94 -6.46 20.45
N GLY A 153 8.36 -6.98 21.53
CA GLY A 153 8.63 -6.50 22.89
C GLY A 153 7.97 -5.18 23.28
N GLY A 154 7.24 -4.53 22.35
CA GLY A 154 6.61 -3.23 22.58
C GLY A 154 5.37 -3.30 23.47
N SER A 155 5.05 -2.18 24.14
CA SER A 155 3.78 -1.99 24.84
C SER A 155 2.74 -1.36 23.91
N VAL A 156 1.48 -1.75 24.09
CA VAL A 156 0.37 -1.30 23.22
C VAL A 156 0.13 0.21 23.36
N VAL A 157 0.07 0.91 22.22
CA VAL A 157 -0.38 2.30 22.10
C VAL A 157 -1.77 2.37 21.46
N GLU A 158 -1.98 1.65 20.35
CA GLU A 158 -3.27 1.60 19.66
C GLU A 158 -3.58 0.17 19.20
N GLY A 159 -4.57 -0.46 19.84
CA GLY A 159 -5.05 -1.80 19.48
C GLY A 159 -3.90 -2.83 19.40
N SER A 160 -3.93 -3.66 18.34
CA SER A 160 -2.85 -4.61 18.02
C SER A 160 -1.93 -4.11 16.91
N ASP A 161 -1.93 -2.81 16.63
CA ASP A 161 -1.28 -2.26 15.45
C ASP A 161 -0.12 -1.31 15.77
N VAL A 162 -0.23 -0.50 16.84
CA VAL A 162 0.81 0.47 17.21
C VAL A 162 1.35 0.14 18.60
N PHE A 163 2.66 0.09 18.70
CA PHE A 163 3.39 -0.26 19.92
C PHE A 163 4.44 0.79 20.24
N LEU A 164 4.72 0.98 21.51
CA LEU A 164 5.85 1.76 21.99
C LEU A 164 7.03 0.81 22.23
N VAL A 165 8.10 0.99 21.48
CA VAL A 165 9.35 0.22 21.57
C VAL A 165 10.49 1.19 21.85
N ASP A 166 11.18 1.05 22.98
CA ASP A 166 12.29 1.90 23.40
C ASP A 166 11.99 3.41 23.37
N GLY A 167 10.74 3.80 23.63
CA GLY A 167 10.28 5.19 23.65
C GLY A 167 9.83 5.74 22.29
N GLU A 168 9.84 4.94 21.24
CA GLU A 168 9.39 5.29 19.89
C GLU A 168 8.14 4.47 19.50
N THR A 169 7.20 5.10 18.81
CA THR A 169 6.04 4.40 18.27
C THR A 169 6.42 3.64 17.01
N ARG A 170 5.99 2.38 16.93
CA ARG A 170 6.25 1.48 15.81
C ARG A 170 4.99 0.73 15.42
N SER A 171 4.84 0.46 14.14
CA SER A 171 3.69 -0.26 13.60
C SER A 171 4.07 -0.99 12.32
N LYS A 172 3.50 -2.19 12.11
CA LYS A 172 3.63 -2.91 10.85
C LYS A 172 3.22 -2.07 9.63
N PHE A 173 2.26 -1.14 9.78
CA PHE A 173 1.84 -0.23 8.72
C PHE A 173 2.91 0.81 8.34
N TYR A 174 3.88 1.07 9.19
CA TYR A 174 4.96 2.03 8.91
C TYR A 174 5.99 1.49 7.91
N SER A 175 5.93 0.21 7.55
CA SER A 175 6.69 -0.38 6.44
C SER A 175 6.13 -0.05 5.06
N SER A 176 4.95 0.57 4.98
CA SER A 176 4.18 0.75 3.75
C SER A 176 4.85 1.66 2.71
N GLU A 177 4.69 1.33 1.43
CA GLU A 177 5.08 2.12 0.27
C GLU A 177 3.93 2.18 -0.74
N ARG A 178 3.85 3.24 -1.57
CA ARG A 178 2.80 3.33 -2.60
C ARG A 178 2.98 2.23 -3.64
N PHE A 179 1.90 1.65 -4.12
CA PHE A 179 1.96 0.58 -5.12
C PHE A 179 2.71 0.99 -6.39
N ILE A 180 2.62 2.26 -6.80
CA ILE A 180 3.35 2.76 -7.97
C ILE A 180 4.87 2.76 -7.76
N ASP A 181 5.34 2.83 -6.52
CA ASP A 181 6.77 2.86 -6.16
C ASP A 181 7.26 1.51 -5.62
N ASP A 182 6.33 0.68 -5.08
CA ASP A 182 6.67 -0.61 -4.49
C ASP A 182 6.82 -1.71 -5.54
N HIS A 183 7.99 -1.74 -6.17
CA HIS A 183 8.39 -2.84 -7.03
C HIS A 183 9.18 -3.92 -6.28
N ARG A 184 9.67 -3.58 -5.09
CA ARG A 184 10.47 -4.46 -4.27
C ARG A 184 10.59 -3.94 -2.84
N HIS A 185 10.27 -4.79 -1.88
CA HIS A 185 10.62 -4.59 -0.47
C HIS A 185 11.21 -5.88 0.10
N CYS A 186 12.07 -5.78 1.11
CA CYS A 186 12.91 -6.89 1.53
C CYS A 186 13.01 -7.01 3.05
N VAL A 187 13.45 -8.20 3.47
CA VAL A 187 14.02 -8.43 4.80
C VAL A 187 15.41 -9.03 4.66
N ALA A 188 16.33 -8.66 5.55
CA ALA A 188 17.74 -9.00 5.41
C ALA A 188 18.42 -9.24 6.75
N GLY A 189 19.56 -9.94 6.71
CA GLY A 189 20.44 -10.11 7.84
C GLY A 189 21.67 -10.94 7.50
N GLY A 190 22.83 -10.52 8.01
CA GLY A 190 24.09 -11.19 7.76
C GLY A 190 24.38 -11.36 6.27
N ALA A 191 24.37 -12.62 5.79
CA ALA A 191 24.61 -12.96 4.40
C ALA A 191 23.33 -13.25 3.60
N TYR A 192 22.15 -13.00 4.15
CA TYR A 192 20.88 -13.38 3.53
C TYR A 192 19.98 -12.17 3.33
N ARG A 193 19.24 -12.18 2.22
CA ARG A 193 18.15 -11.23 1.92
C ARG A 193 17.06 -11.98 1.18
N VAL A 194 15.80 -11.69 1.56
CA VAL A 194 14.60 -12.17 0.87
C VAL A 194 13.77 -10.97 0.49
N CYS A 195 13.44 -10.85 -0.79
CA CYS A 195 12.67 -9.74 -1.33
C CYS A 195 11.37 -10.22 -1.96
N MET A 196 10.27 -9.55 -1.67
CA MET A 196 9.11 -9.57 -2.54
C MET A 196 9.41 -8.71 -3.77
N ILE A 197 9.23 -9.28 -4.96
CA ILE A 197 9.31 -8.57 -6.23
C ILE A 197 7.90 -8.56 -6.83
N LEU A 198 7.41 -7.36 -7.08
CA LEU A 198 6.05 -7.13 -7.52
C LEU A 198 6.07 -6.59 -8.95
N ASN A 199 5.79 -7.47 -9.91
CA ASN A 199 5.84 -7.12 -11.33
C ASN A 199 4.61 -6.33 -11.77
N GLN A 200 3.49 -6.50 -11.08
CA GLN A 200 2.21 -5.86 -11.40
C GLN A 200 1.22 -5.94 -10.25
N TYR A 201 0.27 -5.01 -10.27
CA TYR A 201 -0.86 -4.93 -9.35
C TYR A 201 -2.21 -5.06 -10.07
N GLU A 202 -2.24 -5.76 -11.20
CA GLU A 202 -3.36 -5.79 -12.16
C GLU A 202 -4.71 -6.13 -11.52
N SER A 203 -4.74 -7.14 -10.66
CA SER A 203 -5.98 -7.57 -9.99
C SER A 203 -6.07 -7.10 -8.53
N SER A 204 -5.05 -6.41 -8.03
CA SER A 204 -5.10 -5.81 -6.69
C SER A 204 -6.11 -4.67 -6.64
N SER A 205 -6.50 -4.25 -5.43
CA SER A 205 -7.38 -3.11 -5.22
C SER A 205 -6.62 -1.90 -4.67
N GLY A 206 -7.17 -0.69 -4.80
CA GLY A 206 -6.70 0.51 -4.13
C GLY A 206 -5.97 1.54 -4.98
N GLY A 207 -5.62 1.23 -6.22
CA GLY A 207 -4.98 2.18 -7.14
C GLY A 207 -3.48 2.45 -6.87
N PRO A 208 -2.85 3.40 -7.63
CA PRO A 208 -1.41 3.61 -7.61
C PRO A 208 -0.86 4.10 -6.28
N PHE A 209 -1.64 4.84 -5.52
CA PHE A 209 -1.21 5.47 -4.26
C PHE A 209 -1.59 4.67 -3.01
N HIS A 210 -2.19 3.50 -3.21
CA HIS A 210 -2.50 2.59 -2.11
C HIS A 210 -1.23 2.15 -1.39
N ARG A 211 -1.31 2.04 -0.07
CA ARG A 211 -0.24 1.54 0.82
C ARG A 211 -0.80 0.48 1.73
N ASP A 212 -0.04 -0.58 1.96
CA ASP A 212 -0.34 -1.56 2.98
C ASP A 212 0.95 -2.11 3.60
N ILE A 213 0.83 -3.04 4.53
CA ILE A 213 1.95 -3.61 5.26
C ILE A 213 2.89 -4.35 4.30
N ASN A 214 4.19 -3.99 4.32
CA ASN A 214 5.23 -4.66 3.55
C ASN A 214 6.04 -5.64 4.40
N SER A 215 6.32 -5.28 5.66
CA SER A 215 7.08 -6.12 6.59
C SER A 215 6.72 -5.84 8.04
N ASN A 216 7.09 -6.78 8.94
CA ASN A 216 6.98 -6.60 10.38
C ASN A 216 7.90 -7.57 11.12
N ASN A 217 8.79 -7.09 11.96
CA ASN A 217 9.50 -7.91 12.92
C ASN A 217 8.72 -7.90 14.26
N GLY A 218 7.99 -8.99 14.52
CA GLY A 218 7.20 -9.19 15.74
C GLY A 218 7.99 -9.77 16.92
N GLY A 219 9.27 -10.06 16.73
CA GLY A 219 10.16 -10.67 17.73
C GLY A 219 10.39 -12.17 17.49
N ASP A 220 9.35 -12.96 17.28
CA ASP A 220 9.47 -14.40 17.03
C ASP A 220 9.93 -14.69 15.59
N TYR A 221 9.44 -13.92 14.63
CA TYR A 221 9.78 -14.00 13.21
C TYR A 221 9.71 -12.62 12.56
N THR A 222 10.34 -12.47 11.41
CA THR A 222 10.16 -11.32 10.53
C THR A 222 9.19 -11.73 9.42
N ALA A 223 8.06 -11.03 9.34
CA ALA A 223 7.10 -11.23 8.28
C ALA A 223 7.44 -10.38 7.07
N LEU A 224 7.24 -10.94 5.87
CA LEU A 224 7.33 -10.26 4.60
C LEU A 224 6.01 -10.46 3.86
N TYR A 225 5.37 -9.38 3.43
CA TYR A 225 4.01 -9.41 2.91
C TYR A 225 3.91 -8.94 1.47
N TRP A 226 2.87 -9.36 0.81
CA TRP A 226 2.23 -8.63 -0.28
C TRP A 226 0.72 -8.67 -0.10
N TYR A 227 0.13 -7.51 0.14
CA TYR A 227 -1.32 -7.34 0.20
C TYR A 227 -1.86 -7.11 -1.22
N MET A 228 -2.63 -8.05 -1.73
CA MET A 228 -3.32 -7.96 -3.03
C MET A 228 -4.64 -7.22 -2.86
N ASN A 229 -5.37 -7.57 -1.83
CA ASN A 229 -6.59 -6.90 -1.40
C ASN A 229 -6.58 -6.81 0.13
N SER A 230 -6.98 -5.68 0.65
CA SER A 230 -6.94 -5.38 2.07
C SER A 230 -8.30 -4.99 2.59
N GLY A 231 -8.82 -5.73 3.58
CA GLY A 231 -10.03 -5.35 4.32
C GLY A 231 -9.86 -4.14 5.23
N HIS A 232 -8.63 -3.63 5.38
CA HIS A 232 -8.37 -2.53 6.30
C HIS A 232 -9.02 -1.22 5.87
N VAL A 233 -9.02 -0.91 4.58
CA VAL A 233 -9.45 0.39 4.06
C VAL A 233 -9.66 0.41 2.55
N GLN A 234 -10.10 -0.64 1.93
CA GLN A 234 -10.49 -0.61 0.52
C GLN A 234 -11.92 -0.16 0.35
N THR A 235 -12.15 0.63 -0.71
CA THR A 235 -13.47 1.18 -1.07
C THR A 235 -14.06 0.48 -2.27
N GLU A 236 -13.34 -0.45 -2.88
CA GLU A 236 -13.75 -1.19 -4.07
C GLU A 236 -13.83 -2.68 -3.78
N ASP A 237 -14.70 -3.38 -4.51
CA ASP A 237 -14.82 -4.82 -4.45
C ASP A 237 -13.51 -5.49 -4.91
N PHE A 238 -13.31 -6.75 -4.52
CA PHE A 238 -12.16 -7.53 -5.00
C PHE A 238 -12.29 -7.80 -6.50
N ARG A 239 -11.19 -7.58 -7.23
CA ARG A 239 -11.08 -8.07 -8.61
C ARG A 239 -10.85 -9.55 -8.60
N MET A 240 -11.69 -10.29 -9.33
CA MET A 240 -11.56 -11.73 -9.48
C MET A 240 -10.49 -12.09 -10.51
N GLY A 241 -10.10 -13.36 -10.54
CA GLY A 241 -9.10 -13.88 -11.47
C GLY A 241 -7.70 -13.97 -10.88
N LEU A 242 -6.69 -13.82 -11.73
CA LEU A 242 -5.29 -14.04 -11.35
C LEU A 242 -4.65 -12.78 -10.75
N HIS A 243 -4.12 -12.92 -9.54
CA HIS A 243 -3.26 -11.96 -8.87
C HIS A 243 -1.79 -12.40 -9.03
N GLY A 244 -0.98 -11.57 -9.63
CA GLY A 244 0.41 -11.88 -9.95
C GLY A 244 0.65 -12.05 -11.45
N PRO A 245 1.85 -12.49 -11.86
CA PRO A 245 2.92 -13.10 -11.05
C PRO A 245 3.57 -12.15 -10.03
N TYR A 246 3.98 -12.68 -8.90
CA TYR A 246 4.80 -12.06 -7.88
C TYR A 246 5.85 -13.06 -7.38
N SER A 247 6.92 -12.60 -6.74
CA SER A 247 8.04 -13.50 -6.47
C SER A 247 8.72 -13.23 -5.14
N MET A 248 9.14 -14.29 -4.45
CA MET A 248 10.15 -14.21 -3.40
C MET A 248 11.52 -14.51 -4.00
N TYR A 249 12.42 -13.52 -3.97
CA TYR A 249 13.78 -13.64 -4.47
C TYR A 249 14.76 -13.75 -3.29
N PHE A 250 15.56 -14.81 -3.31
CA PHE A 250 16.55 -15.10 -2.29
C PHE A 250 17.93 -14.68 -2.81
N SER A 251 18.67 -13.88 -2.05
CA SER A 251 20.03 -13.47 -2.42
C SER A 251 20.98 -13.50 -1.22
N ARG A 252 22.28 -13.65 -1.50
CA ARG A 252 23.36 -13.59 -0.51
C ARG A 252 24.14 -12.28 -0.56
N SER A 253 24.04 -11.55 -1.64
CA SER A 253 24.78 -10.29 -1.80
C SER A 253 23.99 -9.33 -2.69
N GLY A 254 23.91 -8.10 -2.24
CA GLY A 254 23.21 -7.05 -2.98
C GLY A 254 21.69 -7.22 -2.96
N THR A 255 21.05 -6.22 -3.50
CA THR A 255 19.59 -6.16 -3.64
C THR A 255 19.23 -6.58 -5.07
N PRO A 256 18.34 -7.57 -5.28
CA PRO A 256 17.99 -8.04 -6.62
C PRO A 256 17.31 -6.94 -7.44
N GLY A 257 17.42 -7.03 -8.76
CA GLY A 257 16.66 -6.18 -9.68
C GLY A 257 15.17 -6.50 -9.61
N THR A 258 14.36 -5.55 -10.05
CA THR A 258 12.89 -5.68 -10.07
C THR A 258 12.34 -6.27 -11.37
N ASN A 259 13.13 -6.20 -12.45
CA ASN A 259 12.72 -6.74 -13.75
C ASN A 259 12.99 -8.25 -13.81
N ILE A 260 11.97 -9.05 -13.46
CA ILE A 260 12.01 -10.51 -13.49
C ILE A 260 11.15 -10.99 -14.66
N ASP A 261 11.70 -11.84 -15.52
CA ASP A 261 10.92 -12.47 -16.59
C ASP A 261 9.94 -13.49 -16.00
N THR A 262 8.67 -13.29 -16.27
CA THR A 262 7.56 -14.19 -15.91
C THR A 262 6.76 -14.65 -17.13
N SER A 263 7.27 -14.42 -18.33
CA SER A 263 6.59 -14.78 -19.59
C SER A 263 6.34 -16.28 -19.74
N PHE A 264 7.16 -17.10 -19.09
CA PHE A 264 7.04 -18.57 -19.07
C PHE A 264 5.73 -19.07 -18.42
N PHE A 265 5.04 -18.23 -17.63
CA PHE A 265 3.72 -18.55 -17.08
C PHE A 265 2.70 -18.91 -18.17
N ALA A 266 2.85 -18.35 -19.38
CA ALA A 266 2.02 -18.67 -20.54
C ALA A 266 2.05 -20.17 -20.93
N ASN A 267 3.09 -20.91 -20.55
CA ASN A 267 3.30 -22.31 -20.93
C ASN A 267 3.02 -23.30 -19.79
N LEU A 268 2.57 -22.81 -18.63
CA LEU A 268 2.46 -23.63 -17.40
C LEU A 268 1.01 -23.86 -16.96
N ASP A 269 0.01 -23.61 -17.81
CA ASP A 269 -1.41 -23.75 -17.47
C ASP A 269 -1.76 -23.03 -16.16
N ILE A 270 -1.31 -21.78 -16.01
CA ILE A 270 -1.69 -20.92 -14.89
C ILE A 270 -3.05 -20.30 -15.22
N GLN A 271 -4.06 -20.64 -14.43
CA GLN A 271 -5.44 -20.19 -14.65
C GLN A 271 -5.53 -18.66 -14.62
N GLY A 272 -6.15 -18.08 -15.65
CA GLY A 272 -6.35 -16.62 -15.74
C GLY A 272 -5.14 -15.83 -16.21
N TYR A 273 -3.99 -16.46 -16.49
CA TYR A 273 -2.85 -15.77 -17.07
C TYR A 273 -3.13 -15.34 -18.52
N VAL A 274 -2.91 -14.07 -18.82
CA VAL A 274 -3.03 -13.51 -20.17
C VAL A 274 -1.64 -13.16 -20.67
N ALA A 275 -1.20 -13.86 -21.72
CA ALA A 275 0.10 -13.62 -22.36
C ALA A 275 0.17 -12.25 -23.06
N ALA A 276 1.38 -11.81 -23.40
CA ALA A 276 1.63 -10.49 -23.96
C ALA A 276 0.85 -10.22 -25.27
N ASP A 277 0.69 -11.22 -26.12
CA ASP A 277 -0.05 -11.15 -27.38
C ASP A 277 -1.58 -11.02 -27.20
N GLY A 278 -2.08 -11.42 -26.04
CA GLY A 278 -3.48 -11.24 -25.60
C GLY A 278 -3.76 -9.85 -25.02
N ARG A 279 -2.79 -8.94 -24.98
CA ARG A 279 -2.87 -7.62 -24.34
C ARG A 279 -2.77 -6.48 -25.36
N GLY A 280 -3.21 -5.29 -24.98
CA GLY A 280 -3.04 -4.07 -25.74
C GLY A 280 -2.42 -2.96 -24.91
N THR A 281 -2.21 -1.80 -25.50
CA THR A 281 -1.65 -0.62 -24.83
C THR A 281 -2.48 0.64 -25.09
N VAL A 282 -2.32 1.64 -24.24
CA VAL A 282 -2.81 3.00 -24.43
C VAL A 282 -1.62 3.94 -24.50
N THR A 283 -1.58 4.80 -25.50
CA THR A 283 -0.57 5.86 -25.63
C THR A 283 -1.26 7.22 -25.72
N GLY A 284 -0.61 8.26 -25.28
CA GLY A 284 -1.17 9.62 -25.37
C GLY A 284 -0.29 10.65 -24.72
N THR A 285 -0.85 11.85 -24.58
CA THR A 285 -0.20 12.98 -23.91
C THR A 285 -1.16 13.55 -22.85
N ALA A 286 -0.66 13.70 -21.65
CA ALA A 286 -1.30 14.43 -20.57
C ALA A 286 -0.89 15.91 -20.63
N SER A 287 -1.80 16.82 -20.25
CA SER A 287 -1.53 18.26 -20.29
C SER A 287 -2.41 19.06 -19.33
N GLY A 288 -2.02 20.30 -19.06
CA GLY A 288 -2.83 21.30 -18.34
C GLY A 288 -2.72 21.29 -16.83
N ALA A 289 -2.12 20.25 -16.21
CA ALA A 289 -1.80 20.22 -14.79
C ALA A 289 -0.49 20.96 -14.48
N ASP A 290 -0.17 21.10 -13.20
CA ASP A 290 1.08 21.73 -12.73
C ASP A 290 2.29 20.87 -13.12
N ASP A 291 3.20 21.40 -13.92
CA ASP A 291 4.38 20.71 -14.46
C ASP A 291 5.53 20.59 -13.43
N SER A 292 5.40 21.19 -12.26
CA SER A 292 6.33 21.00 -11.15
C SER A 292 6.08 19.70 -10.38
N MET A 293 4.96 19.02 -10.64
CA MET A 293 4.54 17.78 -9.98
C MET A 293 4.67 16.58 -10.90
N ASP A 294 4.84 15.39 -10.32
CA ASP A 294 4.74 14.14 -11.07
C ASP A 294 3.30 13.94 -11.56
N TRP A 295 3.17 13.53 -12.83
CA TRP A 295 1.89 13.20 -13.41
C TRP A 295 1.73 11.69 -13.54
N VAL A 296 0.57 11.19 -13.10
CA VAL A 296 0.26 9.76 -13.12
C VAL A 296 -1.01 9.51 -13.91
N ILE A 297 -0.97 8.51 -14.80
CA ILE A 297 -2.15 7.99 -15.47
C ILE A 297 -2.51 6.62 -14.88
N HIS A 298 -3.78 6.47 -14.50
CA HIS A 298 -4.35 5.26 -13.92
C HIS A 298 -5.53 4.79 -14.76
N TRP A 299 -5.49 3.55 -15.21
CA TRP A 299 -6.58 2.86 -15.89
C TRP A 299 -7.15 1.81 -14.97
N PHE A 300 -8.47 1.80 -14.79
CA PHE A 300 -9.12 0.81 -13.94
C PHE A 300 -10.53 0.50 -14.39
N ASN A 301 -10.96 -0.73 -14.09
CA ASN A 301 -12.32 -1.25 -14.16
C ASN A 301 -12.50 -2.34 -13.10
N ASP A 302 -13.62 -3.07 -13.15
CA ASP A 302 -13.92 -4.13 -12.19
C ASP A 302 -13.01 -5.37 -12.33
N ASP A 303 -12.29 -5.51 -13.46
CA ASP A 303 -11.46 -6.68 -13.75
C ASP A 303 -9.96 -6.42 -13.55
N ALA A 304 -9.50 -5.17 -13.72
CA ALA A 304 -8.08 -4.86 -13.71
C ALA A 304 -7.79 -3.37 -13.46
N GLN A 305 -6.54 -3.10 -13.04
CA GLN A 305 -5.99 -1.75 -12.92
C GLN A 305 -4.55 -1.69 -13.42
N TYR A 306 -4.16 -0.54 -13.94
CA TYR A 306 -2.83 -0.26 -14.46
C TYR A 306 -2.48 1.20 -14.27
N TRP A 307 -1.20 1.55 -14.17
CA TRP A 307 -0.75 2.93 -14.04
C TRP A 307 0.65 3.13 -14.60
N THR A 308 0.98 4.37 -14.85
CA THR A 308 2.32 4.80 -15.22
C THR A 308 2.54 6.26 -14.84
N TYR A 309 3.78 6.62 -14.55
CA TYR A 309 4.19 8.02 -14.61
C TYR A 309 4.25 8.47 -16.07
N THR A 310 3.98 9.75 -16.34
CA THR A 310 4.25 10.34 -17.65
C THR A 310 5.73 10.67 -17.78
N ALA A 311 6.19 10.83 -19.02
CA ALA A 311 7.46 11.50 -19.28
C ALA A 311 7.34 13.02 -18.99
N SER A 312 8.47 13.72 -18.92
CA SER A 312 8.50 15.16 -18.63
C SER A 312 7.79 16.04 -19.67
N ASP A 313 7.53 15.53 -20.87
CA ASP A 313 6.74 16.21 -21.91
C ASP A 313 5.25 15.84 -21.86
N GLY A 314 4.83 15.11 -20.83
CA GLY A 314 3.47 14.62 -20.64
C GLY A 314 3.13 13.35 -21.44
N SER A 315 4.03 12.84 -22.28
CA SER A 315 3.77 11.62 -23.03
C SER A 315 3.73 10.39 -22.10
N PHE A 316 2.86 9.42 -22.42
CA PHE A 316 2.75 8.19 -21.67
C PHE A 316 2.47 6.98 -22.57
N THR A 317 2.85 5.82 -22.07
CA THR A 317 2.47 4.51 -22.60
C THR A 317 2.08 3.63 -21.42
N SER A 318 0.90 3.02 -21.49
CA SER A 318 0.44 2.10 -20.45
C SER A 318 1.30 0.83 -20.41
N PRO A 319 1.33 0.11 -19.28
CA PRO A 319 1.68 -1.31 -19.31
C PRO A 319 0.81 -2.07 -20.32
N ALA A 320 1.19 -3.32 -20.60
CA ALA A 320 0.37 -4.21 -21.41
C ALA A 320 -0.90 -4.60 -20.64
N MET A 321 -2.06 -4.17 -21.11
CA MET A 321 -3.36 -4.24 -20.42
C MET A 321 -4.23 -5.36 -20.99
N LYS A 322 -5.04 -6.01 -20.17
CA LYS A 322 -6.12 -6.88 -20.65
C LYS A 322 -7.08 -6.10 -21.53
N PRO A 323 -7.68 -6.71 -22.58
CA PRO A 323 -8.73 -6.08 -23.35
C PRO A 323 -9.92 -5.70 -22.47
N GLY A 324 -10.48 -4.52 -22.69
CA GLY A 324 -11.62 -4.02 -21.91
C GLY A 324 -11.82 -2.52 -22.07
N THR A 325 -12.86 -2.01 -21.45
CA THR A 325 -13.09 -0.56 -21.32
C THR A 325 -12.70 -0.13 -19.93
N TYR A 326 -11.91 0.92 -19.83
CA TYR A 326 -11.33 1.42 -18.60
C TYR A 326 -11.73 2.87 -18.37
N THR A 327 -11.95 3.21 -17.10
CA THR A 327 -11.83 4.59 -16.65
C THR A 327 -10.34 4.94 -16.68
N MET A 328 -9.99 6.03 -17.33
CA MET A 328 -8.64 6.59 -17.39
C MET A 328 -8.63 7.87 -16.59
N LYS A 329 -7.90 7.89 -15.49
CA LYS A 329 -7.80 9.00 -14.55
C LYS A 329 -6.41 9.61 -14.59
N TYR A 330 -6.37 10.94 -14.54
CA TYR A 330 -5.14 11.73 -14.56
C TYR A 330 -4.94 12.42 -13.22
N TYR A 331 -3.75 12.29 -12.67
CA TYR A 331 -3.35 12.89 -11.40
C TYR A 331 -2.14 13.82 -11.58
N GLN A 332 -2.17 14.95 -10.85
CA GLN A 332 -0.97 15.68 -10.48
C GLN A 332 -0.63 15.33 -9.02
N GLY A 333 0.60 14.84 -8.77
CA GLY A 333 0.88 14.17 -7.50
C GLY A 333 -0.09 13.01 -7.27
N GLU A 334 -0.85 13.07 -6.17
CA GLU A 334 -1.93 12.13 -5.84
C GLU A 334 -3.33 12.76 -6.03
N PHE A 335 -3.41 14.03 -6.48
CA PHE A 335 -4.66 14.74 -6.69
C PHE A 335 -5.22 14.50 -8.10
N SER A 336 -6.47 14.05 -8.19
CA SER A 336 -7.15 13.76 -9.46
C SER A 336 -7.58 15.05 -10.15
N VAL A 337 -7.12 15.27 -11.39
CA VAL A 337 -7.42 16.48 -12.17
C VAL A 337 -8.30 16.24 -13.39
N ALA A 338 -8.39 15.01 -13.88
CA ALA A 338 -9.26 14.66 -15.00
C ALA A 338 -9.60 13.17 -15.05
N GLU A 339 -10.69 12.86 -15.72
CA GLU A 339 -11.15 11.48 -15.95
C GLU A 339 -11.77 11.36 -17.33
N THR A 340 -11.51 10.25 -18.01
CA THR A 340 -12.14 9.88 -19.28
C THR A 340 -12.24 8.37 -19.40
N SER A 341 -12.80 7.86 -20.51
CA SER A 341 -12.91 6.43 -20.77
C SER A 341 -12.07 6.05 -21.98
N VAL A 342 -11.46 4.87 -21.97
CA VAL A 342 -10.68 4.33 -23.08
C VAL A 342 -10.92 2.83 -23.25
N SER A 343 -10.98 2.35 -24.48
CA SER A 343 -11.12 0.92 -24.80
C SER A 343 -9.80 0.36 -25.31
N VAL A 344 -9.43 -0.81 -24.80
CA VAL A 344 -8.21 -1.56 -25.14
C VAL A 344 -8.60 -2.85 -25.85
N SER A 345 -7.92 -3.16 -26.94
CA SER A 345 -8.07 -4.39 -27.70
C SER A 345 -6.73 -5.14 -27.77
N ALA A 346 -6.80 -6.48 -27.75
CA ALA A 346 -5.60 -7.32 -27.85
C ALA A 346 -4.79 -7.00 -29.12
N GLY A 347 -3.47 -6.99 -29.00
CA GLY A 347 -2.53 -6.74 -30.09
C GLY A 347 -2.55 -5.32 -30.66
N SER A 348 -3.26 -4.38 -30.01
CA SER A 348 -3.44 -3.01 -30.52
C SER A 348 -2.91 -1.97 -29.54
N SER A 349 -2.53 -0.81 -30.07
CA SER A 349 -2.30 0.40 -29.29
C SER A 349 -3.40 1.41 -29.56
N THR A 350 -4.10 1.85 -28.52
CA THR A 350 -5.12 2.90 -28.59
C THR A 350 -4.49 4.23 -28.25
N SER A 351 -4.75 5.28 -29.02
CA SER A 351 -4.31 6.64 -28.70
C SER A 351 -5.41 7.38 -27.96
N GLN A 352 -5.09 7.94 -26.78
CA GLN A 352 -6.01 8.72 -25.97
C GLN A 352 -5.24 9.80 -25.19
N ASP A 353 -5.44 11.05 -25.55
CA ASP A 353 -4.93 12.18 -24.78
C ASP A 353 -5.86 12.51 -23.62
N ILE A 354 -5.31 13.16 -22.58
CA ILE A 354 -6.09 13.66 -21.46
C ILE A 354 -5.58 15.04 -21.01
N SER A 355 -6.50 15.93 -20.69
CA SER A 355 -6.16 17.25 -20.17
C SER A 355 -6.95 17.55 -18.91
N GLY A 356 -6.28 18.11 -17.93
CA GLY A 356 -6.90 18.46 -16.65
C GLY A 356 -6.17 19.61 -15.98
N SER A 357 -6.87 20.33 -15.12
CA SER A 357 -6.30 21.40 -14.31
C SER A 357 -7.12 21.60 -13.05
N VAL A 358 -6.48 22.06 -12.01
CA VAL A 358 -7.18 22.61 -10.83
C VAL A 358 -7.54 24.05 -11.15
N THR A 359 -8.65 24.26 -11.86
CA THR A 359 -9.09 25.61 -12.21
C THR A 359 -9.84 26.21 -11.06
N THR A 360 -9.36 27.34 -10.57
CA THR A 360 -10.03 28.22 -9.64
C THR A 360 -10.18 29.59 -10.29
N GLY A 361 -10.87 30.52 -9.65
CA GLY A 361 -10.92 31.92 -10.06
C GLY A 361 -9.60 32.67 -9.79
N THR A 362 -9.71 33.94 -9.42
CA THR A 362 -8.56 34.73 -8.97
C THR A 362 -8.25 34.37 -7.51
N THR A 363 -7.13 33.74 -7.25
CA THR A 363 -6.70 33.33 -5.91
C THR A 363 -6.43 34.56 -5.02
N ILE A 364 -7.05 34.59 -3.85
CA ILE A 364 -6.74 35.56 -2.77
C ILE A 364 -5.57 35.04 -1.94
N PHE A 365 -5.64 33.76 -1.50
CA PHE A 365 -4.53 33.05 -0.92
C PHE A 365 -4.65 31.54 -1.13
N LYS A 366 -3.52 30.84 -1.06
CA LYS A 366 -3.42 29.38 -1.08
C LYS A 366 -2.46 28.90 0.01
N ILE A 367 -2.82 27.83 0.72
CA ILE A 367 -2.02 27.17 1.76
C ILE A 367 -1.90 25.69 1.35
N GLY A 368 -0.69 25.23 1.08
CA GLY A 368 -0.43 23.93 0.49
C GLY A 368 -0.52 23.94 -1.03
N GLU A 369 -0.45 22.75 -1.62
CA GLU A 369 -0.57 22.55 -3.07
C GLU A 369 -1.63 21.49 -3.33
N TRP A 370 -2.30 21.57 -4.48
CA TRP A 370 -3.26 20.55 -4.91
C TRP A 370 -2.52 19.33 -5.45
N ASP A 371 -1.80 18.64 -4.56
CA ASP A 371 -1.00 17.45 -4.89
C ASP A 371 -1.57 16.15 -4.29
N GLY A 372 -2.67 16.24 -3.53
CA GLY A 372 -3.31 15.10 -2.87
C GLY A 372 -2.56 14.64 -1.62
N THR A 373 -1.62 15.44 -1.10
CA THR A 373 -0.79 15.08 0.04
C THR A 373 -0.71 16.23 1.06
N PRO A 374 -0.39 15.96 2.34
CA PRO A 374 -0.15 17.01 3.33
C PRO A 374 1.28 17.58 3.26
N THR A 375 2.00 17.39 2.17
CA THR A 375 3.44 17.72 2.06
C THR A 375 3.72 19.17 2.46
N GLY A 376 4.73 19.35 3.30
CA GLY A 376 5.17 20.66 3.81
C GLY A 376 4.42 21.14 5.05
N PHE A 377 3.29 20.57 5.42
CA PHE A 377 2.58 20.89 6.65
C PHE A 377 3.28 20.32 7.88
N ARG A 378 2.98 20.89 9.05
CA ARG A 378 3.50 20.44 10.35
C ARG A 378 3.19 18.96 10.58
N ASN A 379 4.21 18.19 10.90
CA ASN A 379 4.18 16.75 11.13
C ASN A 379 3.99 15.87 9.87
N ALA A 380 3.80 16.43 8.70
CA ALA A 380 3.53 15.66 7.48
C ALA A 380 4.66 14.70 7.11
N GLU A 381 5.92 15.10 7.25
CA GLU A 381 7.08 14.26 6.93
C GLU A 381 7.18 12.99 7.80
N ASN A 382 6.59 13.02 9.01
CA ASN A 382 6.63 11.92 9.97
C ASN A 382 5.37 11.05 9.96
N GLN A 383 4.31 11.51 9.31
CA GLN A 383 2.98 10.92 9.35
C GLN A 383 2.93 9.45 8.98
N LEU A 384 3.72 9.02 8.00
CA LEU A 384 3.72 7.63 7.51
C LEU A 384 4.54 6.68 8.41
N ARG A 385 5.34 7.19 9.35
CA ARG A 385 6.33 6.41 10.09
C ARG A 385 6.23 6.56 11.61
N MET A 386 5.29 7.36 12.10
CA MET A 386 5.09 7.61 13.53
C MET A 386 3.60 7.77 13.85
N HIS A 387 3.23 7.36 15.05
CA HIS A 387 1.92 7.70 15.60
C HIS A 387 1.87 9.17 16.03
N PRO A 388 0.74 9.88 15.90
CA PRO A 388 0.63 11.28 16.30
C PRO A 388 1.00 11.58 17.76
N SER A 389 0.93 10.59 18.66
CA SER A 389 1.34 10.73 20.05
C SER A 389 2.84 10.52 20.30
N ASP A 390 3.62 10.23 19.26
CA ASP A 390 5.06 10.05 19.41
C ASP A 390 5.72 11.33 19.88
N SER A 391 6.65 11.22 20.82
CA SER A 391 7.34 12.38 21.42
C SER A 391 8.24 13.14 20.43
N ARG A 392 8.51 12.56 19.27
CA ARG A 392 9.25 13.19 18.17
C ARG A 392 8.36 14.07 17.28
N MET A 393 7.03 13.91 17.39
CA MET A 393 6.09 14.81 16.70
C MET A 393 6.11 16.19 17.32
N SER A 394 5.99 17.22 16.48
CA SER A 394 5.76 18.59 16.95
C SER A 394 4.39 18.73 17.60
N ASP A 395 4.24 19.69 18.49
CA ASP A 395 2.96 20.00 19.14
C ASP A 395 1.83 20.20 18.11
N TRP A 396 0.71 19.56 18.34
CA TRP A 396 -0.47 19.61 17.47
C TRP A 396 -1.28 20.91 17.61
N GLY A 397 -1.12 21.63 18.68
CA GLY A 397 -1.88 22.87 18.91
C GLY A 397 -3.10 22.71 19.80
N PRO A 398 -4.13 23.59 19.75
CA PRO A 398 -4.67 24.35 18.60
C PRO A 398 -3.75 25.43 18.06
N LEU A 399 -3.82 25.65 16.73
CA LEU A 399 -2.91 26.53 16.00
C LEU A 399 -3.66 27.67 15.30
N THR A 400 -3.00 28.82 15.22
CA THR A 400 -3.42 29.94 14.37
C THR A 400 -2.39 30.12 13.26
N TYR A 401 -2.85 30.07 12.02
CA TYR A 401 -2.02 30.32 10.83
C TYR A 401 -2.33 31.71 10.28
N THR A 402 -1.32 32.54 10.07
CA THR A 402 -1.47 33.89 9.50
C THR A 402 -0.90 33.90 8.08
N VAL A 403 -1.77 34.09 7.09
CA VAL A 403 -1.39 34.15 5.68
C VAL A 403 -0.37 35.27 5.45
N GLY A 404 0.70 34.94 4.72
CA GLY A 404 1.79 35.88 4.42
C GLY A 404 2.79 36.11 5.57
N THR A 405 2.56 35.50 6.75
CA THR A 405 3.45 35.62 7.92
C THR A 405 3.94 34.26 8.41
N SER A 406 3.03 33.30 8.59
CA SER A 406 3.35 31.93 8.99
C SER A 406 4.01 31.17 7.84
N SER A 407 4.94 30.27 8.18
CA SER A 407 5.51 29.32 7.21
C SER A 407 4.54 28.17 6.96
N LEU A 408 4.69 27.45 5.87
CA LEU A 408 3.85 26.29 5.56
C LEU A 408 3.92 25.23 6.67
N SER A 409 5.10 25.02 7.27
CA SER A 409 5.31 24.12 8.40
C SER A 409 4.64 24.55 9.73
N ASP A 410 4.04 25.73 9.80
CA ASP A 410 3.20 26.14 10.93
C ASP A 410 1.76 25.69 10.76
N PHE A 411 1.34 25.30 9.56
CA PHE A 411 -0.01 24.79 9.28
C PHE A 411 -0.09 23.32 9.68
N PRO A 412 -1.11 22.88 10.48
CA PRO A 412 -1.21 21.48 10.89
C PRO A 412 -1.61 20.60 9.71
N MET A 413 -0.91 19.48 9.49
CA MET A 413 -1.32 18.51 8.47
C MET A 413 -2.71 17.92 8.73
N ALA A 414 -3.15 17.88 9.98
CA ALA A 414 -4.42 17.29 10.38
C ALA A 414 -5.07 18.04 11.52
N VAL A 415 -6.42 18.00 11.55
CA VAL A 415 -7.21 18.46 12.70
C VAL A 415 -7.98 17.28 13.27
N PHE A 416 -7.73 17.01 14.56
CA PHE A 416 -8.40 16.01 15.38
C PHE A 416 -9.39 16.70 16.31
N LYS A 417 -10.64 16.29 16.27
CA LYS A 417 -11.73 16.93 17.03
C LYS A 417 -11.46 17.06 18.54
N SER A 418 -10.76 16.10 19.13
CA SER A 418 -10.47 16.07 20.57
C SER A 418 -9.06 16.54 20.93
N VAL A 419 -8.27 17.06 19.96
CA VAL A 419 -6.87 17.45 20.21
C VAL A 419 -6.62 18.92 19.88
N ASN A 420 -6.85 19.32 18.63
CA ASN A 420 -6.47 20.63 18.09
C ASN A 420 -7.56 21.33 17.29
N ASP A 421 -8.81 20.90 17.44
CA ASP A 421 -9.96 21.58 16.87
C ASP A 421 -10.35 22.81 17.74
N PRO A 422 -10.62 23.99 17.16
CA PRO A 422 -10.60 24.32 15.75
C PRO A 422 -9.24 24.82 15.24
N LEU A 423 -9.04 24.74 13.92
CA LEU A 423 -7.97 25.44 13.22
C LEU A 423 -8.41 26.87 12.91
N THR A 424 -7.55 27.86 13.17
CA THR A 424 -7.78 29.26 12.85
C THR A 424 -6.83 29.74 11.76
N ILE A 425 -7.37 30.40 10.71
CA ILE A 425 -6.59 31.05 9.65
C ILE A 425 -6.91 32.53 9.69
N VAL A 426 -5.90 33.39 9.76
CA VAL A 426 -6.03 34.84 9.69
C VAL A 426 -5.42 35.33 8.37
N PHE A 427 -6.18 36.20 7.65
CA PHE A 427 -5.70 36.82 6.42
C PHE A 427 -6.15 38.25 6.29
N THR A 428 -5.45 39.03 5.49
CA THR A 428 -5.80 40.43 5.18
C THR A 428 -6.34 40.51 3.76
N ALA A 429 -7.53 41.06 3.58
CA ALA A 429 -8.12 41.32 2.28
C ALA A 429 -8.07 42.79 1.91
N THR A 430 -7.92 43.08 0.61
CA THR A 430 -8.01 44.41 0.04
C THR A 430 -9.47 44.73 -0.31
N ALA A 431 -9.79 46.01 -0.59
CA ALA A 431 -11.15 46.44 -0.90
C ALA A 431 -11.76 45.72 -2.12
N ASP A 432 -10.93 45.35 -3.11
CA ASP A 432 -11.34 44.61 -4.31
C ASP A 432 -11.55 43.11 -4.08
N GLN A 433 -11.19 42.62 -2.90
CA GLN A 433 -11.34 41.21 -2.49
C GLN A 433 -12.57 40.99 -1.57
N THR A 434 -13.44 41.97 -1.41
CA THR A 434 -14.62 41.87 -0.53
C THR A 434 -15.87 41.33 -1.22
N GLY A 435 -15.79 40.95 -2.48
CA GLY A 435 -16.88 40.35 -3.25
C GLY A 435 -17.25 38.93 -2.79
N ALA A 436 -18.19 38.32 -3.50
CA ALA A 436 -18.47 36.90 -3.32
C ALA A 436 -17.22 36.07 -3.66
N ALA A 437 -16.95 35.03 -2.85
CA ALA A 437 -15.75 34.19 -2.99
C ALA A 437 -16.07 32.72 -2.70
N THR A 438 -15.14 31.86 -2.99
CA THR A 438 -15.19 30.42 -2.62
C THR A 438 -13.99 30.08 -1.76
N LEU A 439 -14.28 29.51 -0.58
CA LEU A 439 -13.23 28.83 0.22
C LEU A 439 -13.26 27.35 -0.13
N ARG A 440 -12.20 26.86 -0.76
CA ARG A 440 -12.01 25.47 -1.12
C ARG A 440 -11.08 24.79 -0.13
N ILE A 441 -11.51 23.65 0.43
CA ILE A 441 -10.76 22.86 1.41
C ILE A 441 -10.55 21.47 0.82
N GLY A 442 -9.31 21.14 0.48
CA GLY A 442 -8.89 19.80 0.07
C GLY A 442 -8.49 18.96 1.26
N THR A 443 -8.91 17.70 1.27
CA THR A 443 -8.50 16.72 2.26
C THR A 443 -7.97 15.46 1.57
N THR A 444 -6.97 14.80 2.15
CA THR A 444 -6.42 13.54 1.63
C THR A 444 -7.02 12.33 2.32
N LEU A 445 -7.58 12.53 3.50
CA LEU A 445 -8.06 11.46 4.37
C LEU A 445 -9.09 12.02 5.35
N SER A 446 -10.05 11.16 5.72
CA SER A 446 -10.89 11.39 6.89
C SER A 446 -10.97 10.13 7.76
N PHE A 447 -11.23 10.32 9.06
CA PHE A 447 -11.49 9.25 9.99
C PHE A 447 -12.76 9.53 10.79
N ALA A 448 -13.52 8.47 11.12
CA ALA A 448 -14.76 8.52 11.90
C ALA A 448 -15.78 9.51 11.36
N GLY A 449 -15.88 9.63 10.01
CA GLY A 449 -16.79 10.55 9.34
C GLY A 449 -16.45 12.03 9.55
N GLY A 450 -15.20 12.32 9.92
CA GLY A 450 -14.69 13.69 10.07
C GLY A 450 -14.75 14.46 8.77
N ARG A 451 -15.23 15.71 8.82
CA ARG A 451 -15.28 16.63 7.68
C ARG A 451 -15.17 18.07 8.14
N PRO A 452 -14.54 18.94 7.34
CA PRO A 452 -14.32 20.33 7.75
C PRO A 452 -15.58 21.16 7.59
N GLN A 453 -15.96 21.93 8.62
CA GLN A 453 -16.95 23.00 8.50
C GLN A 453 -16.26 24.32 8.78
N ALA A 454 -16.37 25.26 7.83
CA ALA A 454 -15.72 26.55 7.94
C ALA A 454 -16.68 27.64 8.38
N THR A 455 -16.18 28.56 9.22
CA THR A 455 -16.79 29.83 9.55
C THR A 455 -15.83 30.95 9.14
N VAL A 456 -16.29 31.91 8.33
CA VAL A 456 -15.51 33.06 7.88
C VAL A 456 -16.13 34.29 8.52
N ASN A 457 -15.41 34.94 9.41
CA ASN A 457 -15.93 36.01 10.26
C ASN A 457 -17.24 35.57 10.98
N ASP A 458 -18.38 36.18 10.66
CA ASP A 458 -19.70 35.84 11.23
C ASP A 458 -20.49 34.85 10.35
N PHE A 459 -19.98 34.43 9.18
CA PHE A 459 -20.66 33.54 8.25
C PHE A 459 -20.21 32.10 8.45
N THR A 460 -21.12 31.22 8.83
CA THR A 460 -20.85 29.77 8.88
C THR A 460 -21.39 29.10 7.64
N GLY A 461 -20.51 28.40 6.90
CA GLY A 461 -20.90 27.60 5.75
C GLY A 461 -21.79 26.41 6.12
N ASP A 462 -22.54 25.92 5.15
CA ASP A 462 -23.36 24.72 5.34
C ASP A 462 -22.50 23.53 5.82
N ALA A 463 -23.12 22.68 6.64
CA ALA A 463 -22.48 21.46 7.06
C ALA A 463 -22.29 20.52 5.85
N PRO A 464 -21.06 20.16 5.46
CA PRO A 464 -20.84 19.30 4.31
C PRO A 464 -21.38 17.89 4.56
N ALA A 465 -21.66 17.16 3.47
CA ALA A 465 -22.03 15.74 3.53
C ALA A 465 -20.93 14.92 4.20
N ALA A 466 -21.29 13.74 4.67
CA ALA A 466 -20.28 12.78 5.17
C ALA A 466 -19.33 12.41 4.03
N PRO A 467 -18.03 12.20 4.32
CA PRO A 467 -17.06 11.80 3.30
C PRO A 467 -17.48 10.49 2.64
N THR A 468 -17.31 10.41 1.32
CA THR A 468 -17.60 9.21 0.52
C THR A 468 -16.43 8.24 0.53
N ASN A 469 -15.21 8.76 0.67
CA ASN A 469 -13.99 7.99 0.75
C ASN A 469 -13.63 7.74 2.21
N LEU A 470 -13.00 6.69 2.39
CA LEU A 470 -12.58 5.97 3.54
C LEU A 470 -12.41 6.65 4.86
N ASN A 471 -13.08 6.02 5.74
CA ASN A 471 -12.91 6.07 7.17
C ASN A 471 -11.69 5.25 7.61
N SER A 472 -10.51 5.78 7.46
CA SER A 472 -9.24 5.11 7.72
C SER A 472 -8.51 5.76 8.90
N ARG A 473 -7.95 4.95 9.79
CA ARG A 473 -6.97 5.40 10.78
C ARG A 473 -5.62 5.75 10.14
N GLY A 474 -5.64 6.37 8.96
CA GLY A 474 -4.45 6.59 8.16
C GLY A 474 -3.40 7.44 8.86
N VAL A 475 -3.81 8.44 9.65
CA VAL A 475 -2.87 9.27 10.42
C VAL A 475 -2.22 8.48 11.54
N THR A 476 -2.98 7.68 12.28
CA THR A 476 -2.44 6.92 13.42
C THR A 476 -1.65 5.69 12.99
N ARG A 477 -1.96 5.12 11.82
CA ARG A 477 -1.30 3.95 11.28
C ARG A 477 -0.32 4.23 10.14
N GLY A 478 -0.15 5.48 9.70
CA GLY A 478 0.70 5.82 8.57
C GLY A 478 0.23 5.27 7.22
N ALA A 479 -1.06 5.02 7.09
CA ALA A 479 -1.65 4.40 5.90
C ALA A 479 -2.57 5.37 5.15
N TYR A 480 -2.17 6.61 4.99
CA TYR A 480 -2.94 7.52 4.18
C TYR A 480 -2.82 7.17 2.68
N ARG A 481 -3.86 7.43 1.89
CA ARG A 481 -4.03 6.69 0.62
C ARG A 481 -4.37 7.57 -0.59
N GLY A 482 -4.26 8.88 -0.48
CA GLY A 482 -4.53 9.79 -1.61
C GLY A 482 -5.97 9.76 -2.12
N PHE A 483 -6.95 9.58 -1.26
CA PHE A 483 -8.37 9.70 -1.60
C PHE A 483 -8.85 11.13 -1.34
N GLY A 484 -8.40 12.08 -2.12
CA GLY A 484 -8.75 13.48 -1.92
C GLY A 484 -10.24 13.75 -2.04
N GLU A 485 -10.80 14.47 -1.07
CA GLU A 485 -12.11 15.10 -1.16
C GLU A 485 -11.98 16.61 -1.10
N VAL A 486 -12.82 17.32 -1.86
CA VAL A 486 -12.83 18.78 -1.95
C VAL A 486 -14.15 19.30 -1.41
N TYR A 487 -14.07 20.28 -0.52
CA TYR A 487 -15.21 20.96 0.09
C TYR A 487 -15.21 22.43 -0.31
N ASP A 488 -16.18 22.83 -1.13
CA ASP A 488 -16.36 24.23 -1.53
C ASP A 488 -17.39 24.92 -0.63
N VAL A 489 -16.98 26.03 -0.02
CA VAL A 489 -17.82 26.89 0.81
C VAL A 489 -18.03 28.19 0.06
N ALA A 490 -19.26 28.41 -0.47
CA ALA A 490 -19.62 29.63 -1.14
C ALA A 490 -19.82 30.77 -0.12
N LEU A 491 -19.02 31.82 -0.22
CA LEU A 491 -19.06 32.99 0.64
C LEU A 491 -19.85 34.11 -0.06
N PRO A 492 -20.98 34.55 0.49
CA PRO A 492 -21.71 35.70 -0.04
C PRO A 492 -20.91 37.01 -0.02
N GLU A 493 -21.22 37.94 -0.91
CA GLU A 493 -20.69 39.31 -0.86
C GLU A 493 -20.87 39.91 0.54
N GLY A 494 -19.82 40.56 1.06
CA GLY A 494 -19.81 41.16 2.39
C GLY A 494 -19.41 40.22 3.52
N THR A 495 -19.18 38.92 3.25
CA THR A 495 -18.60 38.00 4.22
C THR A 495 -17.12 38.34 4.49
N ILE A 496 -16.37 38.65 3.44
CA ILE A 496 -14.99 39.12 3.51
C ILE A 496 -15.03 40.64 3.64
N VAL A 497 -14.29 41.20 4.60
CA VAL A 497 -14.19 42.66 4.81
C VAL A 497 -12.78 43.14 4.47
N GLU A 498 -12.65 44.40 4.10
CA GLU A 498 -11.33 45.03 3.93
C GLU A 498 -10.57 45.02 5.27
N GLY A 499 -9.31 44.57 5.25
CA GLY A 499 -8.49 44.42 6.44
C GLY A 499 -8.45 42.96 6.93
N GLU A 500 -8.34 42.76 8.22
CA GLU A 500 -8.17 41.44 8.84
C GLU A 500 -9.49 40.65 8.81
N ASN A 501 -9.36 39.38 8.40
CA ASN A 501 -10.44 38.37 8.38
C ASN A 501 -9.95 37.09 9.08
N THR A 502 -10.90 36.36 9.65
CA THR A 502 -10.64 35.11 10.34
C THR A 502 -11.46 33.97 9.73
N ILE A 503 -10.81 32.86 9.42
CA ILE A 503 -11.46 31.60 9.07
C ILE A 503 -11.24 30.63 10.23
N THR A 504 -12.31 30.01 10.69
CA THR A 504 -12.26 28.90 11.66
C THR A 504 -12.74 27.65 10.98
N ILE A 505 -11.93 26.60 11.00
CA ILE A 505 -12.28 25.28 10.46
C ILE A 505 -12.43 24.30 11.63
N SER A 506 -13.64 23.78 11.81
CA SER A 506 -13.98 22.80 12.85
C SER A 506 -14.31 21.45 12.24
N ILE A 507 -13.98 20.38 12.95
CA ILE A 507 -14.30 19.01 12.50
C ILE A 507 -15.67 18.61 13.03
N ILE A 508 -16.61 18.42 12.10
CA ILE A 508 -17.93 17.87 12.40
C ILE A 508 -17.99 16.38 12.04
N SER A 509 -18.79 15.62 12.78
CA SER A 509 -19.02 14.20 12.56
C SER A 509 -20.23 13.72 13.36
N GLY A 510 -20.85 12.62 12.92
CA GLY A 510 -21.83 11.86 13.69
C GLY A 510 -21.22 10.88 14.68
N SER A 511 -19.89 10.72 14.67
CA SER A 511 -19.15 9.81 15.55
C SER A 511 -18.43 10.55 16.68
N SER A 512 -17.94 9.79 17.65
CA SER A 512 -17.10 10.25 18.76
C SER A 512 -15.84 9.40 18.85
N GLY A 513 -14.86 9.88 19.59
CA GLY A 513 -13.60 9.19 19.86
C GLY A 513 -12.71 10.08 20.72
N ASP A 514 -11.65 9.53 21.26
CA ASP A 514 -10.75 10.24 22.16
C ASP A 514 -9.40 10.48 21.48
N THR A 515 -8.77 11.60 21.81
CA THR A 515 -7.43 11.96 21.37
C THR A 515 -7.30 11.84 19.83
N PHE A 516 -6.27 11.15 19.35
CA PHE A 516 -5.98 10.96 17.92
C PHE A 516 -6.92 9.96 17.21
N LEU A 517 -7.77 9.23 17.96
CA LEU A 517 -8.86 8.41 17.43
C LEU A 517 -10.20 9.15 17.39
N SER A 518 -10.23 10.43 17.72
CA SER A 518 -11.39 11.28 17.46
C SER A 518 -11.57 11.53 15.96
N PRO A 519 -12.78 11.94 15.53
CA PRO A 519 -13.00 12.35 14.14
C PRO A 519 -11.95 13.35 13.68
N ASN A 520 -11.38 13.14 12.51
CA ASN A 520 -10.32 13.99 11.98
C ASN A 520 -10.29 14.02 10.46
N VAL A 521 -9.57 15.00 9.93
CA VAL A 521 -9.21 15.10 8.51
C VAL A 521 -7.72 15.40 8.38
N VAL A 522 -7.13 14.96 7.29
CA VAL A 522 -5.80 15.38 6.83
C VAL A 522 -5.98 16.31 5.64
N PHE A 523 -5.33 17.46 5.68
CA PHE A 523 -5.44 18.45 4.61
C PHE A 523 -4.50 18.17 3.45
N ASP A 524 -4.95 18.56 2.26
CA ASP A 524 -4.19 18.69 1.03
C ASP A 524 -3.86 20.17 0.78
N CYS A 525 -4.88 20.96 0.48
CA CYS A 525 -4.74 22.37 0.16
C CYS A 525 -5.94 23.16 0.67
N ILE A 526 -5.73 24.42 1.04
CA ILE A 526 -6.80 25.37 1.33
C ILE A 526 -6.60 26.59 0.45
N GLU A 527 -7.63 26.94 -0.32
CA GLU A 527 -7.58 28.06 -1.25
C GLU A 527 -8.83 28.92 -1.12
N LEU A 528 -8.62 30.24 -1.04
CA LEU A 528 -9.67 31.25 -1.13
C LEU A 528 -9.53 31.97 -2.47
N PHE A 529 -10.61 32.03 -3.27
CA PHE A 529 -10.60 32.65 -4.59
C PHE A 529 -11.96 33.29 -4.96
N GLN A 530 -11.92 34.24 -5.94
CA GLN A 530 -13.06 34.90 -6.55
C GLN A 530 -13.21 34.57 -8.02
#